data_23434720b25578f3d82fd2e28c1ca81b
#
_entry.id   23434720b25578f3d82fd2e28c1ca81b
#
_cell.length_a   1.000
_cell.length_b   1.000
_cell.length_c   1.000
_cell.angle_alpha   90.00
_cell.angle_beta   90.00
_cell.angle_gamma   90.00
#
_symmetry.space_group_name_H-M   'P 1'
#
loop_
_entity.id
_entity.type
_entity.pdbx_description
1 polymer ?
#
loop_
_entity_poly.entity_id
_entity_poly.type
_entity_poly.pdbx_seq_one_letter_code
_entity_poly.pdbx_strand_id
1 'polypeptide(L)'
;MAYLINNIKSSPFEGLDYSYMTSKFGYRKFWNDVTEMYNTNFHNGVDLTSGTVVIAVEKGKVASVRSNINGYTEKYPSGNYVTLYHGNNVYTTYCHLKYGSVNLKVGDSVDKGEKLGLKGSTGYSTGPHLHFGVKKDNVWVDPVPYLLGEKSILESVENESKSDNTYIVKKGDTLTKIAKMYDTTVSSLVKLNSIKNANLIYVGQIIKLPTSTNEVSYTVQKGDSLTKIAKKYNITWQELYKINKDIIGSNPNLIKVGQVLKIKESLWKK
;
A
#
# COMPACT_ATOMS: atom_id res chain seq x y z
N MET A 1 15.90 18.85 4.90
CA MET A 1 16.87 18.08 5.68
C MET A 1 16.87 16.65 5.15
N ALA A 2 18.04 16.09 4.78
CA ALA A 2 18.13 14.72 4.28
C ALA A 2 18.17 13.74 5.46
N TYR A 3 17.56 12.57 5.28
CA TYR A 3 17.52 11.49 6.27
C TYR A 3 18.43 10.36 5.81
N LEU A 4 19.34 9.89 6.67
CA LEU A 4 20.16 8.73 6.40
C LEU A 4 19.35 7.44 6.65
N ILE A 5 19.29 6.57 5.64
CA ILE A 5 18.77 5.20 5.76
C ILE A 5 19.99 4.28 5.74
N ASN A 6 20.18 3.48 6.79
CA ASN A 6 21.26 2.48 6.90
C ASN A 6 20.70 1.06 6.80
N ASN A 7 21.59 0.08 6.60
CA ASN A 7 21.28 -1.35 6.53
C ASN A 7 20.26 -1.69 5.44
N ILE A 8 20.37 -1.02 4.29
CA ILE A 8 19.55 -1.29 3.12
C ILE A 8 19.91 -2.70 2.59
N LYS A 9 18.93 -3.62 2.58
CA LYS A 9 19.09 -4.99 2.09
C LYS A 9 18.89 -5.12 0.57
N SER A 10 18.11 -4.23 0.00
CA SER A 10 17.81 -4.16 -1.43
C SER A 10 18.09 -2.75 -1.94
N SER A 11 19.37 -2.38 -1.99
CA SER A 11 19.78 -1.05 -2.44
C SER A 11 19.55 -0.88 -3.94
N PRO A 12 18.99 0.26 -4.38
CA PRO A 12 18.93 0.61 -5.79
C PRO A 12 20.25 1.20 -6.31
N PHE A 13 21.30 1.26 -5.49
CA PHE A 13 22.62 1.71 -5.86
C PHE A 13 23.67 0.62 -5.69
N GLU A 14 24.55 0.46 -6.70
CA GLU A 14 25.63 -0.51 -6.68
C GLU A 14 26.58 -0.30 -5.50
N GLY A 15 26.84 -1.37 -4.77
CA GLY A 15 27.84 -1.41 -3.68
C GLY A 15 27.49 -0.61 -2.43
N LEU A 16 26.24 -0.11 -2.28
CA LEU A 16 25.81 0.67 -1.13
C LEU A 16 24.71 -0.03 -0.35
N ASP A 17 24.84 -0.06 0.95
CA ASP A 17 23.83 -0.50 1.91
C ASP A 17 23.19 0.68 2.67
N TYR A 18 23.45 1.91 2.25
CA TYR A 18 22.87 3.13 2.79
C TYR A 18 22.46 4.10 1.70
N SER A 19 21.58 5.03 2.02
CA SER A 19 21.27 6.19 1.17
C SER A 19 20.78 7.39 1.99
N TYR A 20 21.08 8.58 1.49
CA TYR A 20 20.41 9.80 1.96
C TYR A 20 19.09 9.97 1.22
N MET A 21 18.01 9.98 1.98
CA MET A 21 16.65 10.25 1.48
C MET A 21 16.34 11.73 1.67
N THR A 22 16.13 12.43 0.57
CA THR A 22 15.79 13.86 0.58
C THR A 22 14.29 14.10 0.57
N SER A 23 13.49 13.13 0.12
CA SER A 23 12.04 13.21 0.14
C SER A 23 11.41 11.84 0.42
N LYS A 24 10.47 11.82 1.37
CA LYS A 24 9.73 10.62 1.80
C LYS A 24 8.52 10.36 0.91
N PHE A 25 8.06 9.12 0.93
CA PHE A 25 6.79 8.69 0.37
C PHE A 25 5.61 9.36 1.09
N GLY A 26 4.53 9.63 0.36
CA GLY A 26 3.27 10.11 0.90
C GLY A 26 3.03 11.61 0.67
N TYR A 27 2.08 12.16 1.43
CA TYR A 27 1.72 13.57 1.29
C TYR A 27 2.81 14.49 1.81
N ARG A 28 3.22 15.44 0.95
CA ARG A 28 4.17 16.50 1.28
C ARG A 28 3.43 17.84 1.32
N LYS A 29 3.71 18.61 2.38
CA LYS A 29 3.26 19.99 2.50
C LYS A 29 4.42 20.90 2.13
N PHE A 30 4.23 21.79 1.19
CA PHE A 30 5.22 22.77 0.78
C PHE A 30 4.57 24.15 0.64
N TRP A 31 5.34 25.19 0.94
CA TRP A 31 4.95 26.57 0.74
C TRP A 31 5.03 26.90 -0.74
N ASN A 32 4.03 27.60 -1.26
CA ASN A 32 4.03 28.12 -2.61
C ASN A 32 4.12 29.66 -2.55
N ASP A 33 5.27 30.19 -2.96
CA ASP A 33 5.55 31.64 -2.88
C ASP A 33 4.63 32.46 -3.80
N VAL A 34 4.12 31.87 -4.88
CA VAL A 34 3.24 32.57 -5.85
C VAL A 34 1.83 32.72 -5.30
N THR A 35 1.33 31.71 -4.61
CA THR A 35 -0.03 31.69 -4.06
C THR A 35 -0.08 32.05 -2.58
N GLU A 36 1.07 32.23 -1.94
CA GLU A 36 1.22 32.46 -0.50
C GLU A 36 0.45 31.45 0.36
N MET A 37 0.34 30.21 -0.11
CA MET A 37 -0.39 29.13 0.55
C MET A 37 0.44 27.85 0.63
N TYR A 38 0.12 27.02 1.63
CA TYR A 38 0.63 25.67 1.66
C TYR A 38 -0.11 24.77 0.67
N ASN A 39 0.63 24.26 -0.30
CA ASN A 39 0.15 23.22 -1.19
C ASN A 39 0.51 21.82 -0.66
N THR A 40 -0.26 20.82 -1.08
CA THR A 40 0.03 19.43 -0.79
C THR A 40 0.10 18.64 -2.09
N ASN A 41 1.12 17.82 -2.22
CA ASN A 41 1.18 16.82 -3.28
C ASN A 41 1.50 15.44 -2.70
N PHE A 42 1.12 14.40 -3.44
CA PHE A 42 1.45 13.03 -3.09
C PHE A 42 2.71 12.60 -3.81
N HIS A 43 3.73 12.19 -3.04
CA HIS A 43 4.98 11.64 -3.54
C HIS A 43 4.88 10.12 -3.58
N ASN A 44 4.86 9.55 -4.77
CA ASN A 44 4.64 8.13 -5.01
C ASN A 44 5.91 7.27 -4.95
N GLY A 45 6.94 7.75 -4.30
CA GLY A 45 8.22 7.09 -4.09
C GLY A 45 9.03 7.76 -3.02
N VAL A 46 10.32 7.48 -3.00
CA VAL A 46 11.34 8.17 -2.19
C VAL A 46 12.43 8.73 -3.08
N ASP A 47 12.97 9.89 -2.72
CA ASP A 47 14.08 10.51 -3.45
C ASP A 47 15.38 10.22 -2.72
N LEU A 48 16.31 9.54 -3.40
CA LEU A 48 17.58 9.03 -2.89
C LEU A 48 18.76 9.70 -3.60
N THR A 49 19.76 10.17 -2.85
CA THR A 49 20.87 10.95 -3.42
C THR A 49 22.22 10.25 -3.41
N SER A 50 22.37 9.13 -2.69
CA SER A 50 23.62 8.35 -2.69
C SER A 50 23.84 7.63 -4.01
N GLY A 51 25.07 7.19 -4.24
CA GLY A 51 25.44 6.37 -5.39
C GLY A 51 25.36 7.07 -6.76
N THR A 52 25.85 6.39 -7.77
CA THR A 52 25.82 6.85 -9.16
C THR A 52 25.22 5.80 -10.08
N VAL A 53 25.62 4.54 -9.93
CA VAL A 53 25.09 3.43 -10.72
C VAL A 53 23.79 2.96 -10.10
N VAL A 54 22.72 2.98 -10.88
CA VAL A 54 21.39 2.51 -10.47
C VAL A 54 21.22 1.07 -10.93
N ILE A 55 20.87 0.19 -9.99
CA ILE A 55 20.71 -1.25 -10.19
C ILE A 55 19.31 -1.73 -9.82
N ALA A 56 18.93 -2.86 -10.36
CA ALA A 56 17.66 -3.52 -10.03
C ALA A 56 17.69 -4.06 -8.58
N VAL A 57 16.73 -3.64 -7.76
CA VAL A 57 16.60 -4.13 -6.37
C VAL A 57 16.15 -5.58 -6.30
N GLU A 58 15.54 -6.09 -7.37
CA GLU A 58 15.09 -7.47 -7.52
C GLU A 58 14.97 -7.82 -9.00
N LYS A 59 15.06 -9.13 -9.36
CA LYS A 59 14.88 -9.59 -10.74
C LYS A 59 13.50 -9.23 -11.29
N GLY A 60 13.43 -8.99 -12.59
CA GLY A 60 12.15 -8.65 -13.22
C GLY A 60 12.23 -8.52 -14.74
N LYS A 61 11.13 -8.11 -15.35
CA LYS A 61 11.06 -7.73 -16.76
C LYS A 61 10.82 -6.24 -16.92
N VAL A 62 11.47 -5.62 -17.88
CA VAL A 62 11.23 -4.22 -18.22
C VAL A 62 9.79 -4.06 -18.75
N ALA A 63 8.94 -3.46 -17.92
CA ALA A 63 7.54 -3.20 -18.26
C ALA A 63 7.37 -1.87 -19.02
N SER A 64 8.22 -0.88 -18.71
CA SER A 64 8.20 0.42 -19.37
C SER A 64 9.57 1.09 -19.23
N VAL A 65 9.98 1.83 -20.25
CA VAL A 65 11.26 2.54 -20.29
C VAL A 65 11.14 3.83 -21.09
N ARG A 66 11.87 4.84 -20.66
CA ARG A 66 12.15 6.08 -21.40
C ARG A 66 13.61 6.45 -21.22
N SER A 67 14.29 6.83 -22.30
CA SER A 67 15.74 7.08 -22.30
C SER A 67 16.17 8.31 -23.08
N ASN A 68 15.19 9.07 -23.65
CA ASN A 68 15.44 10.13 -24.64
C ASN A 68 15.25 11.56 -24.10
N ILE A 69 15.11 11.74 -22.80
CA ILE A 69 14.97 13.06 -22.17
C ILE A 69 16.35 13.60 -21.81
N ASN A 70 16.69 14.79 -22.36
CA ASN A 70 17.91 15.49 -22.03
C ASN A 70 17.58 16.72 -21.15
N GLY A 71 17.92 16.62 -19.85
CA GLY A 71 17.72 17.70 -18.88
C GLY A 71 16.29 17.84 -18.34
N TYR A 72 16.00 19.06 -17.87
CA TYR A 72 14.72 19.41 -17.23
C TYR A 72 13.57 19.48 -18.25
N THR A 73 12.41 18.96 -17.85
CA THR A 73 11.14 19.13 -18.59
C THR A 73 9.92 18.86 -17.70
N GLU A 74 8.92 19.71 -17.77
CA GLU A 74 7.63 19.52 -17.11
C GLU A 74 6.73 18.54 -17.88
N LYS A 75 6.90 18.45 -19.20
CA LYS A 75 6.11 17.57 -20.07
C LYS A 75 6.27 16.09 -19.70
N TYR A 76 7.46 15.72 -19.22
CA TYR A 76 7.78 14.33 -18.84
C TYR A 76 8.36 14.31 -17.41
N PRO A 77 7.53 14.47 -16.37
CA PRO A 77 8.02 14.68 -15.00
C PRO A 77 8.98 13.60 -14.51
N SER A 78 8.78 12.34 -14.85
CA SER A 78 9.66 11.23 -14.43
C SER A 78 11.01 11.23 -15.16
N GLY A 79 11.21 12.06 -16.18
CA GLY A 79 12.43 12.07 -17.00
C GLY A 79 12.68 10.73 -17.68
N ASN A 80 13.95 10.31 -17.73
CA ASN A 80 14.32 8.96 -18.13
C ASN A 80 14.06 8.00 -16.97
N TYR A 81 13.47 6.84 -17.27
CA TYR A 81 13.11 5.89 -16.24
C TYR A 81 13.12 4.44 -16.77
N VAL A 82 13.23 3.52 -15.84
CA VAL A 82 12.97 2.09 -16.05
C VAL A 82 11.92 1.67 -15.03
N THR A 83 10.90 0.93 -15.48
CA THR A 83 9.95 0.24 -14.60
C THR A 83 10.11 -1.26 -14.82
N LEU A 84 10.36 -1.99 -13.75
CA LEU A 84 10.46 -3.45 -13.74
C LEU A 84 9.15 -4.06 -13.21
N TYR A 85 8.69 -5.11 -13.87
CA TYR A 85 7.64 -5.99 -13.40
C TYR A 85 8.25 -7.24 -12.77
N HIS A 86 7.84 -7.53 -11.53
CA HIS A 86 8.40 -8.63 -10.72
C HIS A 86 7.44 -9.83 -10.58
N GLY A 87 6.30 -9.81 -11.27
CA GLY A 87 5.21 -10.76 -11.05
C GLY A 87 4.19 -10.22 -10.04
N ASN A 88 3.06 -10.92 -9.85
CA ASN A 88 2.01 -10.64 -8.85
C ASN A 88 1.59 -9.16 -8.74
N ASN A 89 1.49 -8.46 -9.88
CA ASN A 89 1.19 -7.03 -9.96
C ASN A 89 2.16 -6.10 -9.17
N VAL A 90 3.40 -6.55 -8.94
CA VAL A 90 4.44 -5.75 -8.29
C VAL A 90 5.37 -5.14 -9.31
N TYR A 91 5.61 -3.84 -9.17
CA TYR A 91 6.49 -3.05 -10.03
C TYR A 91 7.43 -2.20 -9.19
N THR A 92 8.67 -2.02 -9.66
CA THR A 92 9.58 -0.98 -9.18
C THR A 92 9.87 0.00 -10.29
N THR A 93 9.96 1.29 -9.95
CA THR A 93 10.23 2.36 -10.92
C THR A 93 11.42 3.20 -10.46
N TYR A 94 12.33 3.46 -11.39
CA TYR A 94 13.59 4.17 -11.22
C TYR A 94 13.60 5.37 -12.15
N CYS A 95 13.38 6.58 -11.62
CA CYS A 95 13.22 7.80 -12.42
C CYS A 95 14.43 8.73 -12.35
N HIS A 96 14.38 9.79 -13.18
CA HIS A 96 15.37 10.85 -13.32
C HIS A 96 16.75 10.36 -13.77
N LEU A 97 16.81 9.20 -14.46
CA LEU A 97 18.06 8.60 -14.93
C LEU A 97 18.75 9.53 -15.94
N LYS A 98 20.07 9.47 -15.94
CA LYS A 98 20.93 10.28 -16.83
C LYS A 98 20.63 9.97 -18.29
N TYR A 99 20.57 11.00 -19.12
CA TYR A 99 20.45 10.86 -20.56
C TYR A 99 21.58 9.98 -21.15
N GLY A 100 21.21 9.07 -22.05
CA GLY A 100 22.16 8.17 -22.70
C GLY A 100 22.70 7.05 -21.81
N SER A 101 22.19 6.86 -20.58
CA SER A 101 22.68 5.83 -19.67
C SER A 101 21.81 4.55 -19.61
N VAL A 102 20.62 4.59 -20.20
CA VAL A 102 19.65 3.48 -20.19
C VAL A 102 19.68 2.81 -21.57
N ASN A 103 20.10 1.53 -21.62
CA ASN A 103 20.19 0.74 -22.85
C ASN A 103 19.14 -0.38 -22.92
N LEU A 104 18.23 -0.43 -21.94
CA LEU A 104 17.17 -1.45 -21.84
C LEU A 104 16.00 -1.16 -22.76
N LYS A 105 15.27 -2.21 -23.14
CA LYS A 105 14.05 -2.18 -23.92
C LYS A 105 12.92 -2.88 -23.18
N VAL A 106 11.69 -2.50 -23.48
CA VAL A 106 10.50 -3.21 -22.96
C VAL A 106 10.57 -4.69 -23.31
N GLY A 107 10.38 -5.55 -22.32
CA GLY A 107 10.44 -7.00 -22.42
C GLY A 107 11.78 -7.60 -22.02
N ASP A 108 12.86 -6.82 -21.91
CA ASP A 108 14.14 -7.32 -21.44
C ASP A 108 14.00 -7.93 -20.03
N SER A 109 14.69 -9.05 -19.80
CA SER A 109 14.83 -9.63 -18.46
C SER A 109 16.03 -8.99 -17.78
N VAL A 110 15.87 -8.68 -16.50
CA VAL A 110 16.86 -8.02 -15.65
C VAL A 110 17.03 -8.83 -14.38
N ASP A 111 18.26 -9.14 -14.02
CA ASP A 111 18.58 -9.81 -12.78
C ASP A 111 18.72 -8.81 -11.61
N LYS A 112 18.58 -9.31 -10.36
CA LYS A 112 18.85 -8.52 -9.17
C LYS A 112 20.31 -8.02 -9.19
N GLY A 113 20.52 -6.73 -8.94
CA GLY A 113 21.83 -6.10 -8.99
C GLY A 113 22.29 -5.69 -10.40
N GLU A 114 21.54 -6.02 -11.45
CA GLU A 114 21.86 -5.60 -12.80
C GLU A 114 21.67 -4.11 -13.00
N LYS A 115 22.60 -3.49 -13.75
CA LYS A 115 22.60 -2.06 -14.02
C LYS A 115 21.43 -1.64 -14.89
N LEU A 116 20.65 -0.66 -14.41
CA LEU A 116 19.53 -0.04 -15.14
C LEU A 116 19.95 1.26 -15.82
N GLY A 117 20.92 1.97 -15.26
CA GLY A 117 21.37 3.26 -15.77
C GLY A 117 22.25 3.99 -14.76
N LEU A 118 22.37 5.29 -14.95
CA LEU A 118 23.06 6.18 -14.00
C LEU A 118 22.06 7.16 -13.39
N LYS A 119 22.26 7.51 -12.12
CA LYS A 119 21.54 8.61 -11.47
C LYS A 119 21.72 9.90 -12.26
N GLY A 120 20.65 10.63 -12.45
CA GLY A 120 20.64 11.88 -13.19
C GLY A 120 19.71 12.92 -12.60
N SER A 121 19.29 13.86 -13.43
CA SER A 121 18.36 14.94 -13.09
C SER A 121 17.49 15.29 -14.29
N THR A 122 17.01 14.27 -15.02
CA THR A 122 16.13 14.46 -16.16
C THR A 122 14.67 14.56 -15.74
N GLY A 123 13.84 15.25 -16.52
CA GLY A 123 12.43 15.45 -16.20
C GLY A 123 12.21 16.61 -15.22
N TYR A 124 11.18 16.53 -14.39
CA TYR A 124 10.89 17.53 -13.35
C TYR A 124 11.75 17.25 -12.12
N SER A 125 13.01 17.65 -12.17
CA SER A 125 14.01 17.40 -11.15
C SER A 125 14.82 18.68 -10.87
N THR A 126 15.01 19.01 -9.61
CA THR A 126 15.76 20.18 -9.14
C THR A 126 17.24 19.90 -8.92
N GLY A 127 17.67 18.65 -9.06
CA GLY A 127 19.07 18.24 -8.88
C GLY A 127 19.24 16.74 -8.96
N PRO A 128 20.47 16.21 -9.01
CA PRO A 128 20.75 14.79 -9.20
C PRO A 128 20.20 13.95 -8.03
N HIS A 129 19.20 13.10 -8.31
CA HIS A 129 18.65 12.12 -7.37
C HIS A 129 18.04 10.95 -8.14
N LEU A 130 17.79 9.85 -7.45
CA LEU A 130 16.96 8.75 -7.89
C LEU A 130 15.60 8.87 -7.21
N HIS A 131 14.53 9.04 -7.99
CA HIS A 131 13.20 8.77 -7.50
C HIS A 131 12.93 7.27 -7.64
N PHE A 132 12.76 6.59 -6.51
CA PHE A 132 12.49 5.15 -6.44
C PHE A 132 11.07 4.91 -5.91
N GLY A 133 10.26 4.19 -6.68
CA GLY A 133 8.88 3.87 -6.34
C GLY A 133 8.61 2.37 -6.37
N VAL A 134 7.74 1.91 -5.48
CA VAL A 134 7.18 0.55 -5.50
C VAL A 134 5.67 0.65 -5.71
N LYS A 135 5.15 -0.13 -6.67
CA LYS A 135 3.74 -0.20 -7.00
C LYS A 135 3.26 -1.64 -6.89
N LYS A 136 2.25 -1.89 -6.06
CA LYS A 136 1.63 -3.21 -5.86
C LYS A 136 0.13 -3.10 -6.11
N ASP A 137 -0.45 -4.06 -6.85
CA ASP A 137 -1.88 -4.08 -7.19
C ASP A 137 -2.41 -2.74 -7.71
N ASN A 138 -1.61 -2.09 -8.55
CA ASN A 138 -1.88 -0.78 -9.13
C ASN A 138 -1.85 0.41 -8.14
N VAL A 139 -1.36 0.20 -6.91
CA VAL A 139 -1.24 1.21 -5.86
C VAL A 139 0.23 1.47 -5.54
N TRP A 140 0.59 2.75 -5.37
CA TRP A 140 1.91 3.13 -4.87
C TRP A 140 1.99 2.86 -3.37
N VAL A 141 3.05 2.18 -2.93
CA VAL A 141 3.32 1.85 -1.53
C VAL A 141 4.64 2.44 -1.08
N ASP A 142 4.82 2.63 0.23
CA ASP A 142 6.07 3.14 0.78
C ASP A 142 7.24 2.20 0.42
N PRO A 143 8.27 2.67 -0.30
CA PRO A 143 9.40 1.84 -0.68
C PRO A 143 10.34 1.46 0.48
N VAL A 144 10.37 2.23 1.57
CA VAL A 144 11.35 2.06 2.66
C VAL A 144 11.33 0.65 3.26
N PRO A 145 10.18 0.03 3.60
CA PRO A 145 10.14 -1.35 4.11
C PRO A 145 10.76 -2.38 3.15
N TYR A 146 10.63 -2.17 1.83
CA TYR A 146 11.23 -3.04 0.82
C TYR A 146 12.76 -2.85 0.72
N LEU A 147 13.22 -1.62 0.82
CA LEU A 147 14.67 -1.31 0.86
C LEU A 147 15.33 -1.92 2.09
N LEU A 148 14.67 -1.89 3.25
CA LEU A 148 15.17 -2.46 4.51
C LEU A 148 15.04 -3.98 4.59
N GLY A 149 14.35 -4.61 3.64
CA GLY A 149 14.09 -6.06 3.65
C GLY A 149 13.05 -6.49 4.68
N GLU A 150 12.27 -5.55 5.20
CA GLU A 150 11.11 -5.81 6.07
C GLU A 150 9.94 -6.38 5.26
N LYS A 151 9.89 -6.05 3.97
CA LYS A 151 8.97 -6.58 2.96
C LYS A 151 9.74 -7.09 1.76
N SER A 152 9.27 -8.19 1.16
CA SER A 152 9.84 -8.73 -0.08
C SER A 152 9.08 -8.24 -1.31
N ILE A 153 9.81 -7.92 -2.38
CA ILE A 153 9.22 -7.61 -3.69
C ILE A 153 8.61 -8.85 -4.34
N LEU A 154 9.15 -10.04 -4.02
CA LEU A 154 8.74 -11.32 -4.60
C LEU A 154 7.76 -12.11 -3.72
N GLU A 155 7.31 -11.58 -2.59
CA GLU A 155 6.35 -12.30 -1.76
C GLU A 155 5.11 -12.67 -2.57
N SER A 156 4.87 -13.98 -2.66
CA SER A 156 3.65 -14.54 -3.23
C SER A 156 2.45 -14.16 -2.36
N VAL A 157 1.29 -14.07 -2.99
CA VAL A 157 -0.02 -13.71 -2.41
C VAL A 157 -0.42 -14.61 -1.21
N GLU A 158 0.32 -15.72 -0.96
CA GLU A 158 -0.01 -16.68 0.08
C GLU A 158 0.28 -16.22 1.52
N ASN A 159 1.10 -15.16 1.73
CA ASN A 159 1.47 -14.70 3.08
C ASN A 159 0.87 -13.36 3.51
N GLU A 160 0.07 -12.68 2.67
CA GLU A 160 -0.57 -11.41 3.06
C GLU A 160 -1.91 -11.57 3.80
N SER A 161 -2.23 -12.77 4.27
CA SER A 161 -3.44 -12.99 5.08
C SER A 161 -3.30 -12.52 6.54
N LYS A 162 -2.18 -11.93 6.94
CA LYS A 162 -1.97 -11.46 8.32
C LYS A 162 -0.98 -10.30 8.39
N SER A 163 -1.39 -9.11 8.02
CA SER A 163 -1.09 -7.85 8.74
C SER A 163 -1.52 -6.65 7.90
N ASP A 164 -2.06 -5.73 8.59
CA ASP A 164 -2.57 -4.42 8.23
C ASP A 164 -3.91 -4.46 7.50
N ASN A 165 -4.94 -4.47 8.33
CA ASN A 165 -6.32 -4.18 7.98
C ASN A 165 -6.39 -2.71 7.48
N THR A 166 -5.88 -2.47 6.26
CA THR A 166 -5.80 -1.13 5.66
C THR A 166 -6.46 -1.10 4.29
N TYR A 167 -6.98 0.06 3.93
CA TYR A 167 -7.52 0.36 2.61
C TYR A 167 -6.82 1.57 2.02
N ILE A 168 -6.51 1.53 0.74
CA ILE A 168 -5.92 2.67 0.04
C ILE A 168 -7.02 3.36 -0.76
N VAL A 169 -7.24 4.63 -0.47
CA VAL A 169 -8.27 5.46 -1.10
C VAL A 169 -8.03 5.57 -2.60
N LYS A 170 -9.05 5.24 -3.39
CA LYS A 170 -9.07 5.35 -4.86
C LYS A 170 -9.84 6.60 -5.30
N LYS A 171 -9.67 6.99 -6.57
CA LYS A 171 -10.40 8.12 -7.16
C LYS A 171 -11.91 7.89 -7.07
N GLY A 172 -12.62 8.84 -6.46
CA GLY A 172 -14.08 8.79 -6.26
C GLY A 172 -14.52 8.06 -4.99
N ASP A 173 -13.59 7.65 -4.13
CA ASP A 173 -13.91 7.12 -2.81
C ASP A 173 -14.33 8.22 -1.83
N THR A 174 -15.15 7.79 -0.89
CA THR A 174 -15.51 8.56 0.32
C THR A 174 -15.40 7.64 1.52
N LEU A 175 -15.19 8.16 2.72
CA LEU A 175 -15.21 7.33 3.93
C LEU A 175 -16.52 6.56 4.08
N THR A 176 -17.62 7.09 3.59
CA THR A 176 -18.94 6.39 3.59
C THR A 176 -18.92 5.15 2.70
N LYS A 177 -18.34 5.24 1.48
CA LYS A 177 -18.19 4.09 0.59
C LYS A 177 -17.25 3.05 1.18
N ILE A 178 -16.11 3.49 1.72
CA ILE A 178 -15.12 2.60 2.34
C ILE A 178 -15.73 1.92 3.57
N ALA A 179 -16.42 2.68 4.43
CA ALA A 179 -17.10 2.13 5.60
C ALA A 179 -18.11 1.04 5.20
N LYS A 180 -18.92 1.28 4.19
CA LYS A 180 -19.89 0.29 3.68
C LYS A 180 -19.19 -0.95 3.09
N MET A 181 -18.08 -0.77 2.37
CA MET A 181 -17.32 -1.87 1.74
C MET A 181 -16.70 -2.82 2.77
N TYR A 182 -16.29 -2.29 3.91
CA TYR A 182 -15.61 -3.04 4.98
C TYR A 182 -16.49 -3.26 6.21
N ASP A 183 -17.80 -3.11 6.07
CA ASP A 183 -18.78 -3.31 7.15
C ASP A 183 -18.38 -2.56 8.44
N THR A 184 -18.02 -1.27 8.27
CA THR A 184 -17.56 -0.37 9.34
C THR A 184 -18.30 0.98 9.29
N THR A 185 -18.07 1.93 10.20
CA THR A 185 -18.63 3.29 10.12
C THR A 185 -17.57 4.33 9.78
N VAL A 186 -18.06 5.44 9.24
CA VAL A 186 -17.26 6.65 9.09
C VAL A 186 -16.66 7.08 10.41
N SER A 187 -17.42 7.06 11.50
CA SER A 187 -16.94 7.43 12.84
C SER A 187 -15.79 6.56 13.32
N SER A 188 -15.86 5.24 13.10
CA SER A 188 -14.78 4.31 13.43
C SER A 188 -13.54 4.56 12.60
N LEU A 189 -13.70 4.73 11.29
CA LEU A 189 -12.59 5.05 10.40
C LEU A 189 -11.92 6.36 10.78
N VAL A 190 -12.71 7.39 11.07
CA VAL A 190 -12.23 8.71 11.53
C VAL A 190 -11.42 8.58 12.81
N LYS A 191 -11.95 7.89 13.83
CA LYS A 191 -11.28 7.69 15.12
C LYS A 191 -9.99 6.88 14.98
N LEU A 192 -10.05 5.75 14.25
CA LEU A 192 -8.91 4.84 14.07
C LEU A 192 -7.75 5.49 13.29
N ASN A 193 -8.07 6.43 12.39
CA ASN A 193 -7.12 7.10 11.52
C ASN A 193 -6.80 8.54 11.93
N SER A 194 -7.35 9.02 13.05
CA SER A 194 -7.18 10.40 13.51
C SER A 194 -7.53 11.44 12.42
N ILE A 195 -8.55 11.16 11.60
CA ILE A 195 -8.98 12.02 10.49
C ILE A 195 -9.71 13.23 11.07
N LYS A 196 -9.20 14.43 10.80
CA LYS A 196 -9.80 15.68 11.32
C LYS A 196 -11.09 16.08 10.59
N ASN A 197 -11.23 15.74 9.32
CA ASN A 197 -12.38 16.03 8.49
C ASN A 197 -12.81 14.80 7.71
N ALA A 198 -13.96 14.23 8.06
CA ALA A 198 -14.50 13.02 7.45
C ALA A 198 -14.80 13.16 5.93
N ASN A 199 -15.00 14.40 5.46
CA ASN A 199 -15.27 14.68 4.04
C ASN A 199 -13.99 14.91 3.21
N LEU A 200 -12.81 14.85 3.85
CA LEU A 200 -11.54 15.14 3.19
C LEU A 200 -10.59 13.94 3.34
N ILE A 201 -10.63 13.06 2.35
CA ILE A 201 -9.67 11.99 2.15
C ILE A 201 -9.07 12.11 0.74
N TYR A 202 -7.88 11.60 0.57
CA TYR A 202 -7.10 11.80 -0.65
C TYR A 202 -6.81 10.47 -1.34
N VAL A 203 -6.80 10.46 -2.67
CA VAL A 203 -6.38 9.29 -3.45
C VAL A 203 -4.97 8.87 -3.05
N GLY A 204 -4.79 7.58 -2.74
CA GLY A 204 -3.54 7.03 -2.20
C GLY A 204 -3.42 7.11 -0.66
N GLN A 205 -4.35 7.77 0.05
CA GLN A 205 -4.35 7.76 1.51
C GLN A 205 -4.61 6.35 2.04
N ILE A 206 -3.77 5.93 3.00
CA ILE A 206 -3.95 4.64 3.69
C ILE A 206 -4.96 4.85 4.82
N ILE A 207 -6.05 4.10 4.79
CA ILE A 207 -7.07 4.06 5.84
C ILE A 207 -6.91 2.74 6.60
N LYS A 208 -6.52 2.82 7.87
CA LYS A 208 -6.57 1.67 8.78
C LYS A 208 -8.03 1.26 8.95
N LEU A 209 -8.29 -0.01 8.71
CA LEU A 209 -9.61 -0.60 8.90
C LEU A 209 -9.67 -1.23 10.30
N PRO A 210 -10.81 -1.21 10.97
CA PRO A 210 -10.94 -1.92 12.23
C PRO A 210 -10.65 -3.40 11.99
N THR A 211 -9.77 -3.97 12.81
CA THR A 211 -9.56 -5.43 12.82
C THR A 211 -10.89 -6.07 13.25
N SER A 212 -11.45 -6.93 12.43
CA SER A 212 -12.65 -7.70 12.78
C SER A 212 -12.29 -8.80 13.80
N THR A 213 -11.82 -8.40 14.98
CA THR A 213 -11.50 -9.31 16.09
C THR A 213 -12.24 -8.88 17.35
N ASN A 214 -13.57 -8.85 17.26
CA ASN A 214 -14.40 -9.23 18.38
C ASN A 214 -15.15 -10.50 17.97
N GLU A 215 -14.41 -11.60 17.72
CA GLU A 215 -15.00 -12.91 17.79
C GLU A 215 -15.27 -13.17 19.27
N VAL A 216 -16.50 -12.91 19.69
CA VAL A 216 -17.03 -13.36 20.98
C VAL A 216 -17.54 -14.78 20.78
N SER A 217 -17.13 -15.69 21.62
CA SER A 217 -17.73 -17.02 21.63
C SER A 217 -19.02 -17.02 22.46
N TYR A 218 -20.07 -17.65 21.95
CA TYR A 218 -21.32 -17.85 22.64
C TYR A 218 -21.62 -19.34 22.78
N THR A 219 -21.84 -19.79 24.03
CA THR A 219 -22.30 -21.19 24.28
C THR A 219 -23.80 -21.24 24.25
N VAL A 220 -24.34 -22.05 23.34
CA VAL A 220 -25.79 -22.25 23.15
C VAL A 220 -26.43 -22.77 24.43
N GLN A 221 -27.51 -22.13 24.87
CA GLN A 221 -28.26 -22.43 26.06
C GLN A 221 -29.59 -23.12 25.72
N LYS A 222 -30.19 -23.78 26.70
CA LYS A 222 -31.52 -24.41 26.53
C LYS A 222 -32.56 -23.37 26.14
N GLY A 223 -33.25 -23.59 25.01
CA GLY A 223 -34.28 -22.71 24.48
C GLY A 223 -33.75 -21.63 23.51
N ASP A 224 -32.43 -21.66 23.17
CA ASP A 224 -31.87 -20.81 22.15
C ASP A 224 -32.26 -21.23 20.74
N SER A 225 -32.24 -20.24 19.86
CA SER A 225 -32.27 -20.42 18.41
C SER A 225 -31.30 -19.41 17.79
N LEU A 226 -30.84 -19.68 16.56
CA LEU A 226 -29.96 -18.71 15.88
C LEU A 226 -30.57 -17.30 15.81
N THR A 227 -31.90 -17.20 15.64
CA THR A 227 -32.60 -15.90 15.63
C THR A 227 -32.53 -15.19 16.98
N LYS A 228 -32.71 -15.91 18.10
CA LYS A 228 -32.60 -15.32 19.44
C LYS A 228 -31.17 -14.89 19.74
N ILE A 229 -30.20 -15.73 19.42
CA ILE A 229 -28.77 -15.42 19.64
C ILE A 229 -28.38 -14.23 18.76
N ALA A 230 -28.71 -14.25 17.47
CA ALA A 230 -28.39 -13.16 16.53
C ALA A 230 -28.99 -11.80 16.98
N LYS A 231 -30.24 -11.82 17.48
CA LYS A 231 -30.89 -10.61 18.04
C LYS A 231 -30.12 -10.05 19.24
N LYS A 232 -29.59 -10.91 20.13
CA LYS A 232 -28.80 -10.51 21.30
C LYS A 232 -27.53 -9.76 20.91
N TYR A 233 -26.93 -10.11 19.76
CA TYR A 233 -25.68 -9.52 19.25
C TYR A 233 -25.91 -8.56 18.09
N ASN A 234 -27.18 -8.22 17.81
CA ASN A 234 -27.57 -7.25 16.80
C ASN A 234 -27.07 -7.58 15.37
N ILE A 235 -27.08 -8.86 15.03
CA ILE A 235 -26.78 -9.42 13.71
C ILE A 235 -27.98 -10.22 13.19
N THR A 236 -27.96 -10.59 11.91
CA THR A 236 -28.98 -11.49 11.35
C THR A 236 -28.63 -12.95 11.64
N TRP A 237 -29.65 -13.82 11.74
CA TRP A 237 -29.40 -15.26 11.91
C TRP A 237 -28.67 -15.86 10.71
N GLN A 238 -28.84 -15.30 9.51
CA GLN A 238 -28.12 -15.73 8.30
C GLN A 238 -26.62 -15.45 8.41
N GLU A 239 -26.23 -14.26 8.92
CA GLU A 239 -24.83 -13.92 9.19
C GLU A 239 -24.24 -14.86 10.25
N LEU A 240 -24.96 -15.06 11.36
CA LEU A 240 -24.53 -15.98 12.41
C LEU A 240 -24.37 -17.40 11.90
N TYR A 241 -25.29 -17.89 11.09
CA TYR A 241 -25.21 -19.20 10.46
C TYR A 241 -24.02 -19.30 9.50
N LYS A 242 -23.81 -18.31 8.64
CA LYS A 242 -22.75 -18.29 7.64
C LYS A 242 -21.37 -18.47 8.26
N ILE A 243 -21.07 -17.78 9.37
CA ILE A 243 -19.77 -17.87 10.06
C ILE A 243 -19.62 -19.13 10.91
N ASN A 244 -20.71 -19.85 11.19
CA ASN A 244 -20.73 -21.07 12.01
C ASN A 244 -21.19 -22.30 11.22
N LYS A 245 -21.28 -22.25 9.91
CA LYS A 245 -21.81 -23.34 9.08
C LYS A 245 -21.05 -24.63 9.30
N ASP A 246 -19.75 -24.57 9.48
CA ASP A 246 -18.89 -25.74 9.71
C ASP A 246 -19.17 -26.38 11.09
N ILE A 247 -19.63 -25.59 12.06
CA ILE A 247 -19.96 -26.02 13.43
C ILE A 247 -21.43 -26.53 13.49
N ILE A 248 -22.35 -25.85 12.81
CA ILE A 248 -23.80 -26.14 12.86
C ILE A 248 -24.19 -27.25 11.87
N GLY A 249 -23.47 -27.31 10.73
CA GLY A 249 -23.82 -28.22 9.63
C GLY A 249 -24.79 -27.59 8.63
N SER A 250 -25.46 -28.44 7.83
CA SER A 250 -26.33 -27.99 6.73
C SER A 250 -27.69 -27.44 7.15
N ASN A 251 -28.14 -27.69 8.39
CA ASN A 251 -29.45 -27.27 8.86
C ASN A 251 -29.31 -26.20 9.97
N PRO A 252 -29.67 -24.91 9.70
CA PRO A 252 -29.56 -23.83 10.68
C PRO A 252 -30.46 -23.95 11.90
N ASN A 253 -31.45 -24.85 11.87
CA ASN A 253 -32.36 -25.09 12.99
C ASN A 253 -31.86 -26.14 14.00
N LEU A 254 -30.71 -26.78 13.73
CA LEU A 254 -30.15 -27.85 14.56
C LEU A 254 -28.94 -27.39 15.37
N ILE A 255 -29.08 -26.30 16.14
CA ILE A 255 -28.07 -25.94 17.15
C ILE A 255 -28.28 -26.76 18.43
N LYS A 256 -27.19 -27.12 19.11
CA LYS A 256 -27.23 -27.98 20.30
C LYS A 256 -26.79 -27.20 21.54
N VAL A 257 -27.46 -27.45 22.66
CA VAL A 257 -27.05 -26.88 23.97
C VAL A 257 -25.60 -27.31 24.26
N GLY A 258 -24.78 -26.33 24.69
CA GLY A 258 -23.34 -26.49 24.89
C GLY A 258 -22.49 -26.27 23.64
N GLN A 259 -23.09 -26.12 22.45
CA GLN A 259 -22.35 -25.82 21.22
C GLN A 259 -21.80 -24.38 21.29
N VAL A 260 -20.51 -24.20 20.97
CA VAL A 260 -19.85 -22.90 21.00
C VAL A 260 -19.92 -22.28 19.61
N LEU A 261 -20.62 -21.16 19.49
CA LEU A 261 -20.74 -20.41 18.25
C LEU A 261 -19.82 -19.18 18.27
N LYS A 262 -19.19 -18.88 17.14
CA LYS A 262 -18.48 -17.64 16.90
C LYS A 262 -19.49 -16.53 16.64
N ILE A 263 -19.40 -15.44 17.37
CA ILE A 263 -20.18 -14.23 17.15
C ILE A 263 -19.24 -13.16 16.63
N LYS A 264 -19.54 -12.62 15.44
CA LYS A 264 -19.00 -11.33 15.04
C LYS A 264 -19.97 -10.28 15.58
N GLU A 265 -19.58 -9.58 16.64
CA GLU A 265 -20.36 -8.43 17.06
C GLU A 265 -20.38 -7.44 15.90
N SER A 266 -21.58 -7.22 15.35
CA SER A 266 -21.83 -6.02 14.56
C SER A 266 -21.61 -4.82 15.48
N LEU A 267 -20.52 -4.10 15.31
CA LEU A 267 -20.28 -2.82 15.99
C LEU A 267 -21.33 -1.75 15.64
N TRP A 268 -22.41 -2.16 14.95
CA TRP A 268 -23.33 -1.28 14.26
C TRP A 268 -24.79 -1.65 14.52
N LYS A 269 -25.28 -1.15 15.62
CA LYS A 269 -26.65 -0.66 15.81
C LYS A 269 -26.85 -0.24 17.27
N LYS A 270 -26.65 1.00 17.51
CA LYS A 270 -27.46 1.77 18.42
C LYS A 270 -28.19 2.83 17.62
#